data_d17c0233ff8af504b1f142d5273ce9cd
#
_entry.id   d17c0233ff8af504b1f142d5273ce9cd
#
_cell.length_a   1.000
_cell.length_b   1.000
_cell.length_c   1.000
_cell.angle_alpha   90.00
_cell.angle_beta   90.00
_cell.angle_gamma   90.00
#
_symmetry.space_group_name_H-M   'P 1'
#
loop_
_entity.id
_entity.type
_entity.pdbx_description
1 polymer ?
#
loop_
_entity_poly.entity_id
_entity_poly.type
_entity_poly.pdbx_seq_one_letter_code
_entity_poly.pdbx_strand_id
1 'polypeptide(L)'
;MNYTTCFFDLDGTLTDSSPGITNGLRQMITHLGYPIPDDTQLNTWIGPPLTDKLASTYSVTGSRAVQAVEVFREYYTQQGYKENRLYDGIAELLESLRTRGIDLVIATSKPTEHAMLVLDHFSLTPLFSSVYA
;
A
#
# COMPACT_ATOMS: atom_id res chain seq x y z
N MET A 1 28.95 3.34 15.91
CA MET A 1 28.53 2.52 14.76
C MET A 1 27.90 3.44 13.72
N ASN A 2 28.36 3.33 12.49
CA ASN A 2 27.88 4.17 11.39
C ASN A 2 27.02 3.36 10.45
N TYR A 3 25.72 3.64 10.44
CA TYR A 3 24.81 3.10 9.43
C TYR A 3 24.84 4.01 8.20
N THR A 4 24.91 3.42 7.01
CA THR A 4 24.94 4.17 5.74
C THR A 4 23.63 4.08 5.00
N THR A 5 22.79 3.08 5.32
CA THR A 5 21.52 2.84 4.62
C THR A 5 20.45 2.42 5.64
N CYS A 6 19.25 2.97 5.48
CA CYS A 6 18.06 2.54 6.19
C CYS A 6 17.02 2.02 5.22
N PHE A 7 16.45 0.88 5.53
CA PHE A 7 15.34 0.27 4.78
C PHE A 7 14.03 0.53 5.52
N PHE A 8 13.02 0.97 4.79
CA PHE A 8 11.69 1.21 5.34
C PHE A 8 10.65 0.42 4.56
N ASP A 9 9.71 -0.19 5.27
CA ASP A 9 8.46 -0.60 4.66
C ASP A 9 7.56 0.63 4.48
N LEU A 10 6.56 0.54 3.64
CA LEU A 10 5.67 1.65 3.34
C LEU A 10 4.37 1.58 4.14
N ASP A 11 3.52 0.60 3.81
CA ASP A 11 2.22 0.47 4.45
C ASP A 11 2.35 0.05 5.92
N GLY A 12 1.74 0.83 6.81
CA GLY A 12 1.79 0.55 8.25
C GLY A 12 3.09 0.96 8.93
N THR A 13 4.05 1.49 8.19
CA THR A 13 5.34 1.98 8.72
C THR A 13 5.51 3.47 8.49
N LEU A 14 5.48 3.91 7.25
CA LEU A 14 5.56 5.32 6.89
C LEU A 14 4.18 5.95 6.78
N THR A 15 3.21 5.19 6.31
CA THR A 15 1.86 5.69 6.04
C THR A 15 0.79 4.77 6.60
N ASP A 16 -0.35 5.37 6.95
CA ASP A 16 -1.60 4.65 7.19
C ASP A 16 -2.39 4.63 5.89
N SER A 17 -2.22 3.57 5.12
CA SER A 17 -2.86 3.36 3.82
C SER A 17 -4.21 2.65 3.91
N SER A 18 -4.66 2.31 5.12
CA SER A 18 -5.86 1.50 5.31
C SER A 18 -7.13 2.09 4.69
N PRO A 19 -7.40 3.42 4.73
CA PRO A 19 -8.62 3.94 4.11
C PRO A 19 -8.70 3.67 2.61
N GLY A 20 -7.61 3.93 1.89
CA GLY A 20 -7.58 3.72 0.43
C GLY A 20 -7.68 2.26 0.04
N ILE A 21 -7.00 1.38 0.78
CA ILE A 21 -7.05 -0.06 0.54
C ILE A 21 -8.45 -0.60 0.83
N THR A 22 -9.04 -0.26 1.97
CA THR A 22 -10.38 -0.76 2.32
C THR A 22 -11.45 -0.25 1.36
N ASN A 23 -11.36 1.00 0.90
CA ASN A 23 -12.27 1.52 -0.11
C ASN A 23 -12.13 0.78 -1.44
N GLY A 24 -10.91 0.46 -1.86
CA GLY A 24 -10.67 -0.38 -3.04
C GLY A 24 -11.25 -1.78 -2.89
N LEU A 25 -11.12 -2.37 -1.70
CA LEU A 25 -11.72 -3.68 -1.40
C LEU A 25 -13.25 -3.63 -1.47
N ARG A 26 -13.87 -2.56 -0.99
CA ARG A 26 -15.32 -2.38 -1.10
C ARG A 26 -15.77 -2.37 -2.56
N GLN A 27 -15.05 -1.68 -3.42
CA GLN A 27 -15.32 -1.67 -4.86
C GLN A 27 -15.21 -3.07 -5.46
N MET A 28 -14.15 -3.78 -5.12
CA MET A 28 -13.90 -5.14 -5.62
C MET A 28 -14.98 -6.12 -5.16
N ILE A 29 -15.32 -6.11 -3.89
CA ILE A 29 -16.30 -7.04 -3.31
C ILE A 29 -17.71 -6.73 -3.83
N THR A 30 -18.04 -5.45 -4.00
CA THR A 30 -19.31 -5.04 -4.63
C THR A 30 -19.41 -5.54 -6.06
N HIS A 31 -18.33 -5.45 -6.83
CA HIS A 31 -18.27 -5.98 -8.20
C HIS A 31 -18.56 -7.49 -8.24
N LEU A 32 -18.07 -8.22 -7.24
CA LEU A 32 -18.29 -9.67 -7.13
C LEU A 32 -19.73 -10.03 -6.68
N GLY A 33 -20.49 -9.06 -6.17
CA GLY A 33 -21.85 -9.26 -5.73
C GLY A 33 -21.99 -9.81 -4.31
N TYR A 34 -20.94 -9.75 -3.50
CA TYR A 34 -20.98 -10.19 -2.11
C TYR A 34 -21.27 -9.02 -1.17
N PRO A 35 -21.88 -9.30 0.01
CA PRO A 35 -22.02 -8.28 1.06
C PRO A 35 -20.64 -7.77 1.49
N ILE A 36 -20.56 -6.47 1.79
CA ILE A 36 -19.32 -5.85 2.23
C ILE A 36 -19.07 -6.21 3.70
N PRO A 37 -17.92 -6.80 4.03
CA PRO A 37 -17.54 -7.09 5.41
C PRO A 37 -17.34 -5.80 6.22
N ASP A 38 -17.33 -5.92 7.54
CA ASP A 38 -17.02 -4.78 8.40
C ASP A 38 -15.53 -4.39 8.29
N ASP A 39 -15.17 -3.24 8.86
CA ASP A 39 -13.82 -2.71 8.76
C ASP A 39 -12.79 -3.63 9.41
N THR A 40 -13.13 -4.30 10.49
CA THR A 40 -12.23 -5.26 11.16
C THR A 40 -11.87 -6.39 10.21
N GLN A 41 -12.83 -6.94 9.50
CA GLN A 41 -12.60 -8.00 8.53
C GLN A 41 -11.84 -7.49 7.30
N LEU A 42 -12.20 -6.31 6.79
CA LEU A 42 -11.50 -5.72 5.65
C LEU A 42 -10.03 -5.46 5.95
N ASN A 43 -9.70 -5.06 7.17
CA ASN A 43 -8.32 -4.81 7.57
C ASN A 43 -7.46 -6.09 7.55
N THR A 44 -8.05 -7.27 7.65
CA THR A 44 -7.30 -8.53 7.52
C THR A 44 -6.81 -8.80 6.10
N TRP A 45 -7.34 -8.07 5.11
CA TRP A 45 -6.92 -8.18 3.71
C TRP A 45 -5.66 -7.37 3.41
N ILE A 46 -5.25 -6.48 4.33
CA ILE A 46 -4.08 -5.63 4.13
C ILE A 46 -2.83 -6.45 4.44
N GLY A 47 -1.95 -6.61 3.45
CA GLY A 47 -0.73 -7.38 3.56
C GLY A 47 -0.75 -8.66 2.73
N PRO A 48 -1.67 -9.62 2.95
CA PRO A 48 -1.71 -10.83 2.10
C PRO A 48 -2.03 -10.51 0.65
N PRO A 49 -1.59 -11.36 -0.32
CA PRO A 49 -1.98 -11.19 -1.71
C PRO A 49 -3.51 -11.27 -1.86
N LEU A 50 -4.08 -10.38 -2.68
CA LEU A 50 -5.53 -10.31 -2.87
C LEU A 50 -6.10 -11.61 -3.45
N THR A 51 -5.37 -12.25 -4.35
CA THR A 51 -5.80 -13.51 -4.95
C THR A 51 -5.93 -14.62 -3.91
N ASP A 52 -5.04 -14.66 -2.92
CA ASP A 52 -5.11 -15.65 -1.84
C ASP A 52 -6.33 -15.40 -0.96
N LYS A 53 -6.60 -14.14 -0.63
CA LYS A 53 -7.78 -13.78 0.17
C LYS A 53 -9.09 -14.05 -0.58
N LEU A 54 -9.13 -13.78 -1.88
CA LEU A 54 -10.30 -14.08 -2.70
C LEU A 54 -10.58 -15.57 -2.74
N ALA A 55 -9.55 -16.40 -2.91
CA ALA A 55 -9.69 -17.85 -2.92
C ALA A 55 -10.16 -18.38 -1.56
N SER A 56 -9.55 -17.93 -0.47
CA SER A 56 -9.84 -18.43 0.89
C SER A 56 -11.20 -17.95 1.42
N THR A 57 -11.61 -16.73 1.07
CA THR A 57 -12.82 -16.12 1.62
C THR A 57 -14.06 -16.44 0.79
N TYR A 58 -13.94 -16.39 -0.55
CA TYR A 58 -15.07 -16.47 -1.47
C TYR A 58 -14.95 -17.59 -2.49
N SER A 59 -13.89 -18.38 -2.46
CA SER A 59 -13.59 -19.40 -3.48
C SER A 59 -13.53 -18.81 -4.89
N VAL A 60 -13.11 -17.54 -4.99
CA VAL A 60 -12.94 -16.85 -6.27
C VAL A 60 -11.52 -17.06 -6.75
N THR A 61 -11.38 -17.68 -7.92
CA THR A 61 -10.10 -18.07 -8.53
C THR A 61 -10.12 -17.81 -10.03
N GLY A 62 -8.98 -18.03 -10.70
CA GLY A 62 -8.87 -17.94 -12.14
C GLY A 62 -9.18 -16.55 -12.69
N SER A 63 -9.85 -16.51 -13.85
CA SER A 63 -10.14 -15.24 -14.54
C SER A 63 -11.05 -14.32 -13.73
N ARG A 64 -11.94 -14.89 -12.91
CA ARG A 64 -12.82 -14.10 -12.05
C ARG A 64 -12.03 -13.36 -10.99
N ALA A 65 -11.00 -13.99 -10.42
CA ALA A 65 -10.09 -13.35 -9.46
C ALA A 65 -9.27 -12.25 -10.14
N VAL A 66 -8.77 -12.49 -11.35
CA VAL A 66 -8.02 -11.48 -12.11
C VAL A 66 -8.88 -10.24 -12.37
N GLN A 67 -10.14 -10.43 -12.79
CA GLN A 67 -11.06 -9.32 -13.03
C GLN A 67 -11.36 -8.54 -11.74
N ALA A 68 -11.55 -9.24 -10.63
CA ALA A 68 -11.79 -8.61 -9.33
C ALA A 68 -10.60 -7.75 -8.89
N VAL A 69 -9.38 -8.27 -9.01
CA VAL A 69 -8.17 -7.52 -8.68
C VAL A 69 -8.02 -6.29 -9.56
N GLU A 70 -8.40 -6.37 -10.84
CA GLU A 70 -8.37 -5.20 -11.72
C GLU A 70 -9.32 -4.09 -11.25
N VAL A 71 -10.49 -4.43 -10.72
CA VAL A 71 -11.41 -3.44 -10.12
C VAL A 71 -10.74 -2.74 -8.94
N PHE A 72 -10.07 -3.50 -8.07
CA PHE A 72 -9.31 -2.93 -6.96
C PHE A 72 -8.21 -1.99 -7.47
N ARG A 73 -7.40 -2.45 -8.42
CA ARG A 73 -6.28 -1.67 -8.97
C ARG A 73 -6.75 -0.39 -9.62
N GLU A 74 -7.83 -0.44 -10.38
CA GLU A 74 -8.40 0.73 -11.03
C GLU A 74 -8.80 1.79 -10.00
N TYR A 75 -9.49 1.40 -8.94
CA TYR A 75 -9.84 2.31 -7.87
C TYR A 75 -8.59 2.86 -7.17
N TYR A 76 -7.65 1.98 -6.83
CA TYR A 76 -6.46 2.37 -6.08
C TYR A 76 -5.58 3.35 -6.87
N THR A 77 -5.37 3.12 -8.15
CA THR A 77 -4.53 3.98 -8.98
C THR A 77 -5.17 5.31 -9.32
N GLN A 78 -6.48 5.41 -9.25
CA GLN A 78 -7.21 6.66 -9.50
C GLN A 78 -7.51 7.45 -8.23
N GLN A 79 -7.81 6.77 -7.13
CA GLN A 79 -8.30 7.41 -5.93
C GLN A 79 -7.66 6.89 -4.64
N GLY A 80 -7.54 5.58 -4.49
CA GLY A 80 -7.16 4.96 -3.23
C GLY A 80 -5.81 5.39 -2.69
N TYR A 81 -4.82 5.59 -3.56
CA TYR A 81 -3.49 6.03 -3.12
C TYR A 81 -3.49 7.40 -2.46
N LYS A 82 -4.49 8.23 -2.75
CA LYS A 82 -4.67 9.56 -2.13
C LYS A 82 -5.36 9.47 -0.77
N GLU A 83 -6.07 8.40 -0.50
CA GLU A 83 -6.78 8.14 0.75
C GLU A 83 -5.82 7.51 1.75
N ASN A 84 -4.81 8.29 2.11
CA ASN A 84 -3.64 7.82 2.81
C ASN A 84 -3.13 8.96 3.70
N ARG A 85 -2.35 8.63 4.73
CA ARG A 85 -1.82 9.62 5.65
C ARG A 85 -0.43 9.21 6.11
N LEU A 86 0.51 10.17 6.10
CA LEU A 86 1.80 9.96 6.75
C LEU A 86 1.60 9.91 8.26
N TYR A 87 2.29 8.99 8.93
CA TYR A 87 2.33 9.01 10.38
C TYR A 87 3.08 10.27 10.86
N ASP A 88 2.69 10.77 12.03
CA ASP A 88 3.31 11.96 12.61
C ASP A 88 4.80 11.74 12.82
N GLY A 89 5.60 12.76 12.46
CA GLY A 89 7.04 12.75 12.62
C GLY A 89 7.81 12.03 11.52
N ILE A 90 7.16 11.39 10.56
CA ILE A 90 7.85 10.63 9.50
C ILE A 90 8.62 11.57 8.57
N ALA A 91 8.02 12.66 8.11
CA ALA A 91 8.70 13.59 7.20
C ALA A 91 9.98 14.16 7.85
N GLU A 92 9.89 14.56 9.10
CA GLU A 92 11.01 15.09 9.87
C GLU A 92 12.10 14.05 10.10
N LEU A 93 11.71 12.80 10.38
CA LEU A 93 12.64 11.68 10.55
C LEU A 93 13.44 11.45 9.26
N LEU A 94 12.77 11.36 8.12
CA LEU A 94 13.41 11.09 6.84
C LEU A 94 14.38 12.22 6.47
N GLU A 95 13.98 13.46 6.66
CA GLU A 95 14.85 14.62 6.43
C GLU A 95 16.07 14.60 7.34
N SER A 96 15.89 14.27 8.61
CA SER A 96 16.97 14.16 9.59
C SER A 96 17.99 13.10 9.17
N LEU A 97 17.52 11.94 8.74
CA LEU A 97 18.40 10.85 8.29
C LEU A 97 19.18 11.27 7.04
N ARG A 98 18.52 11.92 6.09
CA ARG A 98 19.18 12.43 4.89
C ARG A 98 20.27 13.46 5.22
N THR A 99 19.97 14.36 6.13
CA THR A 99 20.93 15.38 6.57
C THR A 99 22.17 14.76 7.19
N ARG A 100 22.03 13.57 7.80
CA ARG A 100 23.15 12.81 8.36
C ARG A 100 23.89 11.97 7.32
N GLY A 101 23.52 12.05 6.05
CA GLY A 101 24.17 11.31 4.97
C GLY A 101 23.75 9.85 4.87
N ILE A 102 22.59 9.48 5.42
CA ILE A 102 22.08 8.13 5.36
C ILE A 102 21.22 7.96 4.11
N ASP A 103 21.48 6.92 3.31
CA ASP A 103 20.65 6.55 2.19
C ASP A 103 19.36 5.93 2.67
N LEU A 104 18.25 6.36 2.08
CA LEU A 104 16.93 5.82 2.40
C LEU A 104 16.44 4.93 1.26
N VAL A 105 15.94 3.75 1.61
CA VAL A 105 15.47 2.74 0.67
C VAL A 105 14.11 2.23 1.12
N ILE A 106 13.17 2.14 0.18
CA ILE A 106 11.90 1.47 0.41
C ILE A 106 12.05 -0.02 0.07
N ALA A 107 11.59 -0.88 0.98
CA ALA A 107 11.46 -2.31 0.76
C ALA A 107 10.05 -2.70 1.16
N THR A 108 9.19 -3.03 0.18
CA THR A 108 7.78 -3.25 0.40
C THR A 108 7.25 -4.40 -0.44
N SER A 109 6.22 -5.09 0.06
CA SER A 109 5.45 -6.06 -0.72
C SER A 109 4.41 -5.42 -1.64
N LYS A 110 4.19 -4.11 -1.50
CA LYS A 110 3.28 -3.35 -2.37
C LYS A 110 3.81 -3.33 -3.81
N PRO A 111 2.94 -3.45 -4.83
CA PRO A 111 3.37 -3.31 -6.22
C PRO A 111 4.11 -1.99 -6.46
N THR A 112 5.17 -2.02 -7.26
CA THR A 112 6.02 -0.84 -7.51
C THR A 112 5.20 0.36 -7.98
N GLU A 113 4.28 0.16 -8.91
CA GLU A 113 3.41 1.22 -9.43
C GLU A 113 2.64 1.91 -8.31
N HIS A 114 2.05 1.13 -7.40
CA HIS A 114 1.28 1.67 -6.28
C HIS A 114 2.20 2.38 -5.27
N ALA A 115 3.36 1.81 -4.98
CA ALA A 115 4.34 2.42 -4.08
C ALA A 115 4.78 3.79 -4.59
N MET A 116 5.06 3.90 -5.89
CA MET A 116 5.47 5.17 -6.49
C MET A 116 4.36 6.22 -6.42
N LEU A 117 3.10 5.82 -6.65
CA LEU A 117 1.97 6.75 -6.52
C LEU A 117 1.88 7.33 -5.11
N VAL A 118 2.06 6.51 -4.09
CA VAL A 118 2.01 6.96 -2.69
C VAL A 118 3.18 7.89 -2.38
N LEU A 119 4.39 7.51 -2.77
CA LEU A 119 5.59 8.34 -2.51
C LEU A 119 5.49 9.69 -3.21
N ASP A 120 5.03 9.72 -4.46
CA ASP A 120 4.83 10.96 -5.20
C ASP A 120 3.74 11.83 -4.57
N HIS A 121 2.66 11.21 -4.10
CA HIS A 121 1.57 11.93 -3.45
C HIS A 121 2.05 12.70 -2.22
N PHE A 122 2.97 12.13 -1.43
CA PHE A 122 3.52 12.77 -0.25
C PHE A 122 4.81 13.54 -0.53
N SER A 123 5.23 13.64 -1.80
CA SER A 123 6.48 14.29 -2.21
C SER A 123 7.72 13.68 -1.54
N LEU A 124 7.69 12.37 -1.31
CA LEU A 124 8.77 11.63 -0.67
C LEU A 124 9.75 10.99 -1.65
N THR A 125 9.38 10.87 -2.92
CA THR A 125 10.18 10.17 -3.93
C THR A 125 11.63 10.65 -3.98
N PRO A 126 11.93 11.98 -3.95
CA PRO A 126 13.33 12.44 -3.98
C PRO A 126 14.16 12.05 -2.77
N LEU A 127 13.53 11.65 -1.67
CA LEU A 127 14.23 11.28 -0.44
C LEU A 127 14.81 9.87 -0.48
N PHE A 128 14.30 9.01 -1.36
CA PHE A 128 14.71 7.61 -1.43
C PHE A 128 15.61 7.37 -2.63
N SER A 129 16.71 6.65 -2.42
CA SER A 129 17.64 6.30 -3.50
C SER A 129 17.15 5.10 -4.31
N SER A 130 16.33 4.23 -3.71
CA SER A 130 15.81 3.01 -4.36
C SER A 130 14.48 2.60 -3.77
N VAL A 131 13.67 1.91 -4.58
CA VAL A 131 12.41 1.30 -4.17
C VAL A 131 12.43 -0.16 -4.62
N TYR A 132 12.39 -1.08 -3.67
CA TYR A 132 12.27 -2.52 -3.92
C TYR A 132 10.87 -2.98 -3.54
N ALA A 133 10.18 -3.56 -4.49
CA ALA A 133 8.80 -4.03 -4.31
C ALA A 133 8.66 -5.51 -4.59
#